data_3b20caa9577d2c6d89bd994049c05660
#
_entry.id   3b20caa9577d2c6d89bd994049c05660
#
_cell.length_a   1.000
_cell.length_b   1.000
_cell.length_c   1.000
_cell.angle_alpha   90.00
_cell.angle_beta   90.00
_cell.angle_gamma   90.00
#
_symmetry.space_group_name_H-M   'P 1'
#
loop_
_entity.id
_entity.type
_entity.pdbx_description
1 polymer ?
#
loop_
_entity_poly.entity_id
_entity_poly.type
_entity_poly.pdbx_seq_one_letter_code
_entity_poly.pdbx_strand_id
1 'polypeptide(L)'
;MRGSGNRLALRFWQLALLALLLVAWHALVVPGVLPTFYFDDPNKAAFFFGEPLKVGARVWQWFAGGEIYRHLWITLLETMLAFFIGTVFGVAVGIWLALAPAASALLDPYIKAVNAMPRVILAPIFFVWFGLGVGSKVALGVTLVFFIVFFNVYQGVREVSPVVLANARMLGASPRQLLRHVYLPSAMSWVFASLHNSVGLAFVGAVVGEYLGSSEGVGYLILQAEGVFDINTVVAGVVVLTAFALILDGIVSLVERRLMVWQPRSGETERI
;
A
#
# COMPACT_ATOMS: atom_id res chain seq x y z
N MET A 1 -13.84 30.69 16.27
CA MET A 1 -12.40 30.85 16.46
C MET A 1 -11.75 29.84 17.44
N ARG A 2 -12.26 28.62 17.60
CA ARG A 2 -11.72 27.58 18.54
C ARG A 2 -10.84 26.49 17.88
N GLY A 3 -10.44 26.64 16.61
CA GLY A 3 -9.83 25.56 15.83
C GLY A 3 -8.29 25.55 15.70
N SER A 4 -7.59 26.65 15.85
CA SER A 4 -6.15 26.71 15.58
C SER A 4 -5.29 26.30 16.78
N GLY A 5 -5.66 26.70 17.98
CA GLY A 5 -4.91 26.37 19.22
C GLY A 5 -4.91 24.86 19.50
N ASN A 6 -6.03 24.18 19.25
CA ASN A 6 -6.14 22.72 19.46
C ASN A 6 -5.27 21.91 18.48
N ARG A 7 -5.08 22.40 17.24
CA ARG A 7 -4.24 21.71 16.23
C ARG A 7 -2.74 21.85 16.54
N LEU A 8 -2.32 23.00 17.06
CA LEU A 8 -0.93 23.20 17.48
C LEU A 8 -0.60 22.38 18.73
N ALA A 9 -1.49 22.37 19.72
CA ALA A 9 -1.35 21.53 20.91
C ALA A 9 -1.29 20.03 20.53
N LEU A 10 -2.16 19.57 19.61
CA LEU A 10 -2.14 18.19 19.15
C LEU A 10 -0.81 17.83 18.46
N ARG A 11 -0.30 18.68 17.58
CA ARG A 11 1.00 18.47 16.93
C ARG A 11 2.15 18.44 17.93
N PHE A 12 2.11 19.30 18.93
CA PHE A 12 3.10 19.30 20.01
C PHE A 12 3.10 17.95 20.75
N TRP A 13 1.92 17.46 21.15
CA TRP A 13 1.82 16.17 21.82
C TRP A 13 2.23 14.98 20.93
N GLN A 14 1.96 15.03 19.64
CA GLN A 14 2.42 14.02 18.67
C GLN A 14 3.94 13.99 18.56
N LEU A 15 4.59 15.17 18.48
CA LEU A 15 6.06 15.26 18.46
C LEU A 15 6.68 14.85 19.80
N ALA A 16 6.05 15.24 20.92
CA ALA A 16 6.50 14.84 22.26
C ALA A 16 6.43 13.32 22.44
N LEU A 17 5.35 12.68 21.96
CA LEU A 17 5.21 11.22 21.99
C LEU A 17 6.28 10.54 21.12
N LEU A 18 6.53 11.05 19.91
CA LEU A 18 7.59 10.51 19.04
C LEU A 18 8.96 10.64 19.70
N ALA A 19 9.27 11.80 20.27
CA ALA A 19 10.52 12.03 20.99
C ALA A 19 10.66 11.08 22.21
N LEU A 20 9.57 10.89 22.97
CA LEU A 20 9.53 9.97 24.10
C LEU A 20 9.82 8.52 23.64
N LEU A 21 9.20 8.07 22.53
CA LEU A 21 9.43 6.73 21.99
C LEU A 21 10.89 6.53 21.50
N LEU A 22 11.48 7.54 20.86
CA LEU A 22 12.87 7.49 20.45
C LEU A 22 13.84 7.48 21.64
N VAL A 23 13.55 8.27 22.68
CA VAL A 23 14.34 8.27 23.93
C VAL A 23 14.19 6.93 24.65
N ALA A 24 12.97 6.38 24.71
CA ALA A 24 12.74 5.08 25.32
C ALA A 24 13.48 3.97 24.57
N TRP A 25 13.43 3.97 23.23
CA TRP A 25 14.20 3.03 22.42
C TRP A 25 15.70 3.19 22.66
N HIS A 26 16.22 4.42 22.68
CA HIS A 26 17.63 4.67 22.98
C HIS A 26 18.03 4.15 24.36
N ALA A 27 17.20 4.44 25.38
CA ALA A 27 17.44 4.01 26.75
C ALA A 27 17.42 2.46 26.92
N LEU A 28 16.56 1.78 26.17
CA LEU A 28 16.47 0.30 26.17
C LEU A 28 17.69 -0.38 25.57
N VAL A 29 18.37 0.29 24.63
CA VAL A 29 19.42 -0.32 23.79
C VAL A 29 20.83 0.07 24.27
N VAL A 30 20.99 1.25 24.88
CA VAL A 30 22.31 1.73 25.33
C VAL A 30 22.76 0.95 26.58
N PRO A 31 23.95 0.34 26.55
CA PRO A 31 24.47 -0.39 27.70
C PRO A 31 24.55 0.47 28.97
N GLY A 32 24.06 -0.06 30.09
CA GLY A 32 24.14 0.58 31.39
C GLY A 32 23.03 1.57 31.73
N VAL A 33 22.08 1.88 30.79
CA VAL A 33 20.94 2.76 31.08
C VAL A 33 19.81 1.99 31.78
N LEU A 34 19.52 0.76 31.34
CA LEU A 34 18.57 -0.13 32.01
C LEU A 34 19.28 -1.42 32.47
N PRO A 35 18.80 -2.04 33.58
CA PRO A 35 19.29 -3.35 33.97
C PRO A 35 19.12 -4.35 32.83
N THR A 36 20.12 -5.20 32.61
CA THR A 36 20.11 -6.27 31.62
C THR A 36 19.13 -7.39 32.00
N PHE A 37 17.84 -7.05 32.12
CA PHE A 37 16.80 -7.97 32.60
C PHE A 37 16.57 -9.15 31.64
N TYR A 38 16.83 -8.94 30.33
CA TYR A 38 16.59 -9.94 29.28
C TYR A 38 17.87 -10.52 28.67
N PHE A 39 19.03 -9.89 28.85
CA PHE A 39 20.27 -10.31 28.20
C PHE A 39 21.41 -10.31 29.19
N ASP A 40 22.16 -11.42 29.24
CA ASP A 40 23.36 -11.55 30.07
C ASP A 40 24.49 -10.59 29.64
N ASP A 41 24.46 -10.14 28.37
CA ASP A 41 25.42 -9.21 27.78
C ASP A 41 24.73 -7.88 27.45
N PRO A 42 25.19 -6.74 27.98
CA PRO A 42 24.61 -5.43 27.71
C PRO A 42 24.61 -5.01 26.23
N ASN A 43 25.48 -5.61 25.40
CA ASN A 43 25.52 -5.30 23.96
C ASN A 43 24.49 -6.09 23.13
N LYS A 44 23.89 -7.14 23.69
CA LYS A 44 22.89 -7.94 22.96
C LYS A 44 21.66 -7.15 22.58
N ALA A 45 21.21 -6.21 23.43
CA ALA A 45 20.06 -5.37 23.10
C ALA A 45 20.31 -4.52 21.85
N ALA A 46 21.49 -3.92 21.71
CA ALA A 46 21.89 -3.16 20.52
C ALA A 46 21.95 -4.05 19.27
N PHE A 47 22.41 -5.29 19.42
CA PHE A 47 22.47 -6.26 18.32
C PHE A 47 21.09 -6.66 17.81
N PHE A 48 20.09 -6.86 18.68
CA PHE A 48 18.75 -7.29 18.27
C PHE A 48 17.83 -6.16 17.85
N PHE A 49 17.93 -4.98 18.47
CA PHE A 49 16.98 -3.87 18.26
C PHE A 49 17.56 -2.68 17.49
N GLY A 50 18.84 -2.69 17.19
CA GLY A 50 19.55 -1.58 16.56
C GLY A 50 19.69 -0.36 17.50
N GLU A 51 20.59 0.55 17.15
CA GLU A 51 20.84 1.79 17.89
C GLU A 51 20.27 2.98 17.11
N PRO A 52 19.36 3.81 17.70
CA PRO A 52 18.72 4.92 16.99
C PRO A 52 19.71 5.88 16.30
N LEU A 53 20.85 6.18 16.94
CA LEU A 53 21.87 7.06 16.39
C LEU A 53 22.57 6.43 15.17
N LYS A 54 22.89 5.13 15.22
CA LYS A 54 23.50 4.41 14.10
C LYS A 54 22.50 4.26 12.94
N VAL A 55 21.23 4.00 13.24
CA VAL A 55 20.15 3.99 12.26
C VAL A 55 20.05 5.35 11.55
N GLY A 56 19.99 6.45 12.31
CA GLY A 56 19.97 7.80 11.75
C GLY A 56 21.20 8.12 10.89
N ALA A 57 22.40 7.72 11.36
CA ALA A 57 23.64 7.89 10.61
C ALA A 57 23.62 7.08 9.30
N ARG A 58 23.09 5.85 9.31
CA ARG A 58 22.95 5.02 8.09
C ARG A 58 21.99 5.66 7.08
N VAL A 59 20.82 6.13 7.53
CA VAL A 59 19.87 6.87 6.67
C VAL A 59 20.57 8.08 6.06
N TRP A 60 21.26 8.89 6.88
CA TRP A 60 22.01 10.05 6.37
C TRP A 60 23.04 9.67 5.32
N GLN A 61 23.85 8.63 5.56
CA GLN A 61 24.86 8.14 4.61
C GLN A 61 24.24 7.75 3.27
N TRP A 62 23.13 7.06 3.26
CA TRP A 62 22.43 6.66 2.05
C TRP A 62 21.95 7.85 1.22
N PHE A 63 21.38 8.86 1.88
CA PHE A 63 20.91 10.07 1.18
C PHE A 63 22.07 10.97 0.75
N ALA A 64 23.09 11.14 1.58
CA ALA A 64 24.27 11.96 1.26
C ALA A 64 25.14 11.30 0.17
N GLY A 65 25.26 9.97 0.19
CA GLY A 65 26.01 9.20 -0.83
C GLY A 65 25.23 9.01 -2.14
N GLY A 66 23.93 9.25 -2.13
CA GLY A 66 23.08 9.13 -3.33
C GLY A 66 22.64 7.70 -3.66
N GLU A 67 23.14 6.69 -2.96
CA GLU A 67 22.87 5.27 -3.21
C GLU A 67 21.36 4.94 -3.14
N ILE A 68 20.66 5.49 -2.17
CA ILE A 68 19.25 5.21 -1.90
C ILE A 68 18.31 5.61 -3.04
N TYR A 69 18.64 6.62 -3.81
CA TYR A 69 17.74 7.17 -4.84
C TYR A 69 17.41 6.17 -5.95
N ARG A 70 18.40 5.36 -6.36
CA ARG A 70 18.18 4.29 -7.33
C ARG A 70 17.22 3.25 -6.79
N HIS A 71 17.42 2.82 -5.55
CA HIS A 71 16.56 1.82 -4.90
C HIS A 71 15.14 2.33 -4.69
N LEU A 72 14.97 3.57 -4.22
CA LEU A 72 13.66 4.22 -4.08
C LEU A 72 12.94 4.35 -5.43
N TRP A 73 13.68 4.68 -6.50
CA TRP A 73 13.12 4.78 -7.84
C TRP A 73 12.58 3.43 -8.35
N ILE A 74 13.33 2.35 -8.14
CA ILE A 74 12.90 1.01 -8.53
C ILE A 74 11.66 0.58 -7.75
N THR A 75 11.66 0.73 -6.41
CA THR A 75 10.49 0.45 -5.58
C THR A 75 9.27 1.27 -6.02
N LEU A 76 9.45 2.55 -6.37
CA LEU A 76 8.39 3.40 -6.92
C LEU A 76 7.85 2.86 -8.24
N LEU A 77 8.75 2.54 -9.17
CA LEU A 77 8.40 2.03 -10.50
C LEU A 77 7.59 0.73 -10.39
N GLU A 78 8.05 -0.21 -9.57
CA GLU A 78 7.37 -1.48 -9.32
C GLU A 78 5.98 -1.26 -8.71
N THR A 79 5.89 -0.39 -7.72
CA THR A 79 4.62 -0.01 -7.08
C THR A 79 3.64 0.58 -8.08
N MET A 80 4.09 1.55 -8.89
CA MET A 80 3.22 2.23 -9.86
C MET A 80 2.77 1.28 -10.97
N LEU A 81 3.67 0.47 -11.52
CA LEU A 81 3.31 -0.52 -12.54
C LEU A 81 2.32 -1.55 -12.00
N ALA A 82 2.56 -2.08 -10.80
CA ALA A 82 1.65 -3.02 -10.16
C ALA A 82 0.26 -2.39 -9.92
N PHE A 83 0.24 -1.16 -9.43
CA PHE A 83 -0.99 -0.41 -9.20
C PHE A 83 -1.79 -0.18 -10.50
N PHE A 84 -1.15 0.37 -11.54
CA PHE A 84 -1.87 0.66 -12.78
C PHE A 84 -2.34 -0.60 -13.49
N ILE A 85 -1.49 -1.61 -13.63
CA ILE A 85 -1.84 -2.88 -14.29
C ILE A 85 -2.94 -3.58 -13.50
N GLY A 86 -2.78 -3.74 -12.18
CA GLY A 86 -3.76 -4.38 -11.31
C GLY A 86 -5.11 -3.67 -11.33
N THR A 87 -5.10 -2.33 -11.32
CA THR A 87 -6.33 -1.51 -11.39
C THR A 87 -7.03 -1.68 -12.74
N VAL A 88 -6.32 -1.58 -13.85
CA VAL A 88 -6.92 -1.72 -15.20
C VAL A 88 -7.56 -3.10 -15.36
N PHE A 89 -6.85 -4.16 -15.01
CA PHE A 89 -7.40 -5.52 -15.08
C PHE A 89 -8.54 -5.75 -14.09
N GLY A 90 -8.41 -5.25 -12.87
CA GLY A 90 -9.46 -5.35 -11.84
C GLY A 90 -10.75 -4.66 -12.28
N VAL A 91 -10.67 -3.45 -12.85
CA VAL A 91 -11.81 -2.72 -13.41
C VAL A 91 -12.43 -3.47 -14.58
N ALA A 92 -11.61 -3.88 -15.54
CA ALA A 92 -12.10 -4.56 -16.75
C ALA A 92 -12.83 -5.86 -16.42
N VAL A 93 -12.22 -6.73 -15.62
CA VAL A 93 -12.81 -8.02 -15.22
C VAL A 93 -13.99 -7.83 -14.27
N GLY A 94 -13.91 -6.86 -13.35
CA GLY A 94 -14.99 -6.53 -12.42
C GLY A 94 -16.27 -6.10 -13.14
N ILE A 95 -16.17 -5.17 -14.10
CA ILE A 95 -17.31 -4.75 -14.92
C ILE A 95 -17.82 -5.90 -15.77
N TRP A 96 -16.92 -6.62 -16.44
CA TRP A 96 -17.33 -7.75 -17.29
C TRP A 96 -18.13 -8.79 -16.53
N LEU A 97 -17.65 -9.28 -15.40
CA LEU A 97 -18.34 -10.29 -14.60
C LEU A 97 -19.61 -9.76 -13.93
N ALA A 98 -19.64 -8.49 -13.53
CA ALA A 98 -20.86 -7.89 -12.95
C ALA A 98 -22.01 -7.83 -13.97
N LEU A 99 -21.68 -7.66 -15.29
CA LEU A 99 -22.65 -7.59 -16.37
C LEU A 99 -22.95 -8.95 -17.03
N ALA A 100 -22.20 -10.01 -16.70
CA ALA A 100 -22.34 -11.36 -17.25
C ALA A 100 -22.69 -12.38 -16.15
N PRO A 101 -23.97 -12.51 -15.71
CA PRO A 101 -24.36 -13.34 -14.57
C PRO A 101 -23.99 -14.82 -14.73
N ALA A 102 -24.08 -15.38 -15.92
CA ALA A 102 -23.71 -16.78 -16.18
C ALA A 102 -22.19 -17.00 -16.03
N ALA A 103 -21.36 -16.11 -16.55
CA ALA A 103 -19.91 -16.16 -16.38
C ALA A 103 -19.52 -15.95 -14.91
N SER A 104 -20.19 -15.02 -14.23
CA SER A 104 -20.00 -14.76 -12.81
C SER A 104 -20.29 -16.01 -11.97
N ALA A 105 -21.45 -16.66 -12.18
CA ALA A 105 -21.82 -17.87 -11.45
C ALA A 105 -20.85 -19.04 -11.72
N LEU A 106 -20.37 -19.18 -12.95
CA LEU A 106 -19.41 -20.21 -13.34
C LEU A 106 -18.04 -19.98 -12.69
N LEU A 107 -17.56 -18.75 -12.66
CA LEU A 107 -16.22 -18.40 -12.19
C LEU A 107 -16.13 -18.11 -10.68
N ASP A 108 -17.25 -17.88 -10.02
CA ASP A 108 -17.31 -17.51 -8.59
C ASP A 108 -16.50 -18.46 -7.67
N PRO A 109 -16.63 -19.81 -7.74
CA PRO A 109 -15.86 -20.70 -6.89
C PRO A 109 -14.34 -20.60 -7.14
N TYR A 110 -13.93 -20.42 -8.39
CA TYR A 110 -12.51 -20.29 -8.74
C TYR A 110 -11.93 -18.96 -8.29
N ILE A 111 -12.67 -17.86 -8.46
CA ILE A 111 -12.26 -16.53 -8.01
C ILE A 111 -12.10 -16.51 -6.48
N LYS A 112 -13.04 -17.10 -5.75
CA LYS A 112 -12.96 -17.24 -4.29
C LYS A 112 -11.76 -18.08 -3.86
N ALA A 113 -11.51 -19.21 -4.54
CA ALA A 113 -10.37 -20.08 -4.25
C ALA A 113 -9.04 -19.36 -4.46
N VAL A 114 -8.86 -18.67 -5.62
CA VAL A 114 -7.64 -17.92 -5.91
C VAL A 114 -7.48 -16.72 -4.96
N ASN A 115 -8.58 -16.05 -4.59
CA ASN A 115 -8.52 -14.96 -3.62
C ASN A 115 -8.12 -15.42 -2.21
N ALA A 116 -8.48 -16.62 -1.81
CA ALA A 116 -8.13 -17.20 -0.50
C ALA A 116 -6.66 -17.64 -0.40
N MET A 117 -5.96 -17.76 -1.53
CA MET A 117 -4.56 -18.20 -1.57
C MET A 117 -3.63 -17.12 -1.00
N PRO A 118 -2.66 -17.49 -0.12
CA PRO A 118 -1.62 -16.57 0.33
C PRO A 118 -0.72 -16.14 -0.82
N ARG A 119 -0.90 -14.92 -1.32
CA ARG A 119 -0.28 -14.45 -2.59
C ARG A 119 1.24 -14.37 -2.54
N VAL A 120 1.82 -14.15 -1.36
CA VAL A 120 3.27 -14.13 -1.16
C VAL A 120 3.93 -15.45 -1.59
N ILE A 121 3.22 -16.58 -1.47
CA ILE A 121 3.71 -17.90 -1.92
C ILE A 121 3.92 -17.96 -3.44
N LEU A 122 3.30 -17.06 -4.21
CA LEU A 122 3.51 -16.97 -5.66
C LEU A 122 4.85 -16.32 -6.05
N ALA A 123 5.52 -15.64 -5.14
CA ALA A 123 6.76 -14.93 -5.45
C ALA A 123 7.83 -15.82 -6.09
N PRO A 124 8.15 -17.04 -5.58
CA PRO A 124 9.13 -17.93 -6.22
C PRO A 124 8.72 -18.32 -7.65
N ILE A 125 7.42 -18.49 -7.92
CA ILE A 125 6.91 -18.82 -9.27
C ILE A 125 7.14 -17.64 -10.20
N PHE A 126 6.86 -16.41 -9.74
CA PHE A 126 7.10 -15.21 -10.53
C PHE A 126 8.58 -14.97 -10.79
N PHE A 127 9.47 -15.35 -9.86
CA PHE A 127 10.92 -15.27 -10.08
C PHE A 127 11.38 -16.24 -11.16
N VAL A 128 10.79 -17.42 -11.25
CA VAL A 128 11.09 -18.40 -12.32
C VAL A 128 10.56 -17.88 -13.68
N TRP A 129 9.38 -17.25 -13.72
CA TRP A 129 8.77 -16.80 -14.98
C TRP A 129 9.35 -15.49 -15.50
N PHE A 130 9.62 -14.51 -14.60
CA PHE A 130 10.00 -13.14 -14.96
C PHE A 130 11.41 -12.75 -14.51
N GLY A 131 12.14 -13.66 -13.86
CA GLY A 131 13.46 -13.38 -13.28
C GLY A 131 13.39 -12.52 -12.02
N LEU A 132 14.57 -12.11 -11.54
CA LEU A 132 14.71 -11.29 -10.32
C LEU A 132 14.58 -9.78 -10.58
N GLY A 133 14.18 -9.37 -11.78
CA GLY A 133 13.97 -7.98 -12.17
C GLY A 133 12.61 -7.42 -11.72
N VAL A 134 12.26 -6.25 -12.24
CA VAL A 134 11.01 -5.51 -11.97
C VAL A 134 9.76 -6.36 -12.25
N GLY A 135 9.79 -7.20 -13.29
CA GLY A 135 8.62 -7.96 -13.75
C GLY A 135 8.00 -8.87 -12.69
N SER A 136 8.80 -9.58 -11.92
CA SER A 136 8.32 -10.50 -10.87
C SER A 136 7.65 -9.76 -9.70
N LYS A 137 8.17 -8.60 -9.29
CA LYS A 137 7.62 -7.76 -8.23
C LYS A 137 6.32 -7.12 -8.69
N VAL A 138 6.30 -6.59 -9.92
CA VAL A 138 5.08 -6.08 -10.55
C VAL A 138 4.01 -7.18 -10.60
N ALA A 139 4.35 -8.40 -11.03
CA ALA A 139 3.40 -9.50 -11.06
C ALA A 139 2.82 -9.80 -9.67
N LEU A 140 3.66 -9.84 -8.63
CA LEU A 140 3.22 -10.04 -7.25
C LEU A 140 2.28 -8.92 -6.80
N GLY A 141 2.66 -7.65 -7.00
CA GLY A 141 1.85 -6.49 -6.66
C GLY A 141 0.52 -6.46 -7.43
N VAL A 142 0.52 -6.81 -8.72
CA VAL A 142 -0.70 -6.94 -9.54
C VAL A 142 -1.68 -7.91 -8.92
N THR A 143 -1.23 -9.06 -8.42
CA THR A 143 -2.15 -10.02 -7.78
C THR A 143 -2.82 -9.47 -6.53
N LEU A 144 -2.15 -8.59 -5.78
CA LEU A 144 -2.70 -7.93 -4.59
C LEU A 144 -3.71 -6.85 -4.97
N VAL A 145 -3.35 -5.98 -5.91
CA VAL A 145 -4.19 -4.86 -6.38
C VAL A 145 -5.42 -5.35 -7.13
N PHE A 146 -5.24 -6.32 -8.04
CA PHE A 146 -6.31 -6.84 -8.88
C PHE A 146 -7.55 -7.24 -8.07
N PHE A 147 -7.40 -8.04 -7.05
CA PHE A 147 -8.56 -8.56 -6.32
C PHE A 147 -9.29 -7.48 -5.53
N ILE A 148 -8.57 -6.52 -4.92
CA ILE A 148 -9.24 -5.44 -4.19
C ILE A 148 -10.05 -4.56 -5.14
N VAL A 149 -9.47 -4.20 -6.29
CA VAL A 149 -10.16 -3.40 -7.29
C VAL A 149 -11.31 -4.18 -7.92
N PHE A 150 -11.06 -5.43 -8.29
CA PHE A 150 -12.07 -6.32 -8.87
C PHE A 150 -13.33 -6.42 -8.00
N PHE A 151 -13.18 -6.76 -6.72
CA PHE A 151 -14.34 -6.90 -5.84
C PHE A 151 -15.08 -5.58 -5.61
N ASN A 152 -14.37 -4.46 -5.45
CA ASN A 152 -15.01 -3.16 -5.30
C ASN A 152 -15.79 -2.76 -6.56
N VAL A 153 -15.20 -2.93 -7.74
CA VAL A 153 -15.86 -2.62 -9.02
C VAL A 153 -17.05 -3.54 -9.27
N TYR A 154 -16.87 -4.84 -9.04
CA TYR A 154 -17.93 -5.83 -9.19
C TYR A 154 -19.14 -5.47 -8.30
N GLN A 155 -18.90 -5.13 -7.05
CA GLN A 155 -19.93 -4.70 -6.11
C GLN A 155 -20.57 -3.39 -6.57
N GLY A 156 -19.76 -2.38 -6.93
CA GLY A 156 -20.24 -1.07 -7.36
C GLY A 156 -21.14 -1.10 -8.59
N VAL A 157 -20.86 -2.01 -9.52
CA VAL A 157 -21.75 -2.24 -10.69
C VAL A 157 -23.06 -2.91 -10.28
N ARG A 158 -23.01 -3.87 -9.36
CA ARG A 158 -24.21 -4.62 -8.91
C ARG A 158 -25.11 -3.84 -7.98
N GLU A 159 -24.60 -2.83 -7.29
CA GLU A 159 -25.36 -1.95 -6.40
C GLU A 159 -26.11 -0.83 -7.13
N VAL A 160 -25.97 -0.72 -8.46
CA VAL A 160 -26.74 0.24 -9.24
C VAL A 160 -28.24 -0.01 -9.04
N SER A 161 -28.95 1.03 -8.61
CA SER A 161 -30.38 0.96 -8.30
C SER A 161 -31.20 0.39 -9.48
N PRO A 162 -32.00 -0.65 -9.26
CA PRO A 162 -32.88 -1.19 -10.28
C PRO A 162 -33.83 -0.16 -10.86
N VAL A 163 -34.25 0.84 -10.06
CA VAL A 163 -35.13 1.95 -10.49
C VAL A 163 -34.43 2.82 -11.52
N VAL A 164 -33.14 3.16 -11.29
CA VAL A 164 -32.33 3.94 -12.25
C VAL A 164 -32.17 3.18 -13.57
N LEU A 165 -31.93 1.87 -13.50
CA LEU A 165 -31.81 1.03 -14.70
C LEU A 165 -33.14 0.91 -15.46
N ALA A 166 -34.26 0.73 -14.74
CA ALA A 166 -35.59 0.68 -15.34
C ALA A 166 -35.94 2.01 -16.04
N ASN A 167 -35.69 3.13 -15.37
CA ASN A 167 -35.94 4.46 -15.95
C ASN A 167 -35.10 4.71 -17.19
N ALA A 168 -33.80 4.39 -17.14
CA ALA A 168 -32.94 4.56 -18.31
C ALA A 168 -33.39 3.69 -19.50
N ARG A 169 -33.82 2.44 -19.24
CA ARG A 169 -34.38 1.55 -20.27
C ARG A 169 -35.69 2.05 -20.85
N MET A 170 -36.60 2.58 -20.02
CA MET A 170 -37.84 3.19 -20.50
C MET A 170 -37.58 4.39 -21.41
N LEU A 171 -36.49 5.14 -21.17
CA LEU A 171 -36.05 6.25 -22.03
C LEU A 171 -35.33 5.76 -23.30
N GLY A 172 -35.28 4.46 -23.56
CA GLY A 172 -34.68 3.89 -24.76
C GLY A 172 -33.13 3.76 -24.72
N ALA A 173 -32.52 3.79 -23.54
CA ALA A 173 -31.09 3.67 -23.44
C ALA A 173 -30.56 2.32 -23.96
N SER A 174 -29.64 2.36 -24.93
CA SER A 174 -28.95 1.20 -25.43
C SER A 174 -27.99 0.58 -24.38
N PRO A 175 -27.55 -0.70 -24.54
CA PRO A 175 -26.58 -1.29 -23.61
C PRO A 175 -25.28 -0.51 -23.49
N ARG A 176 -24.80 0.13 -24.57
CA ARG A 176 -23.62 1.01 -24.53
C ARG A 176 -23.86 2.29 -23.74
N GLN A 177 -25.05 2.87 -23.85
CA GLN A 177 -25.43 4.05 -23.07
C GLN A 177 -25.56 3.71 -21.58
N LEU A 178 -26.15 2.57 -21.23
CA LEU A 178 -26.20 2.08 -19.84
C LEU A 178 -24.79 1.88 -19.28
N LEU A 179 -23.89 1.25 -20.06
CA LEU A 179 -22.50 1.05 -19.62
C LEU A 179 -21.82 2.40 -19.37
N ARG A 180 -21.92 3.36 -20.30
CA ARG A 180 -21.18 4.62 -20.23
C ARG A 180 -21.75 5.62 -19.23
N HIS A 181 -23.06 5.67 -19.05
CA HIS A 181 -23.71 6.72 -18.28
C HIS A 181 -24.27 6.24 -16.93
N VAL A 182 -24.34 4.93 -16.71
CA VAL A 182 -24.85 4.37 -15.44
C VAL A 182 -23.81 3.51 -14.76
N TYR A 183 -23.37 2.42 -15.40
CA TYR A 183 -22.47 1.43 -14.76
C TYR A 183 -21.07 1.98 -14.54
N LEU A 184 -20.45 2.59 -15.55
CA LEU A 184 -19.10 3.15 -15.43
C LEU A 184 -18.99 4.25 -14.37
N PRO A 185 -19.87 5.27 -14.33
CA PRO A 185 -19.82 6.28 -13.27
C PRO A 185 -20.02 5.67 -11.87
N SER A 186 -20.94 4.70 -11.72
CA SER A 186 -21.11 3.99 -10.45
C SER A 186 -19.85 3.21 -10.05
N ALA A 187 -19.30 2.43 -10.97
CA ALA A 187 -18.06 1.67 -10.74
C ALA A 187 -16.88 2.58 -10.38
N MET A 188 -16.75 3.74 -11.07
CA MET A 188 -15.66 4.69 -10.80
C MET A 188 -15.67 5.23 -9.37
N SER A 189 -16.83 5.45 -8.77
CA SER A 189 -16.93 5.85 -7.37
C SER A 189 -16.30 4.80 -6.43
N TRP A 190 -16.53 3.52 -6.71
CA TRP A 190 -15.95 2.41 -5.96
C TRP A 190 -14.45 2.21 -6.24
N VAL A 191 -14.03 2.44 -7.50
CA VAL A 191 -12.60 2.46 -7.86
C VAL A 191 -11.88 3.52 -7.04
N PHE A 192 -12.37 4.76 -7.04
CA PHE A 192 -11.75 5.84 -6.28
C PHE A 192 -11.71 5.55 -4.79
N ALA A 193 -12.77 4.99 -4.21
CA ALA A 193 -12.77 4.58 -2.81
C ALA A 193 -11.73 3.49 -2.49
N SER A 194 -11.35 2.66 -3.48
CA SER A 194 -10.36 1.60 -3.31
C SER A 194 -8.92 2.02 -3.64
N LEU A 195 -8.71 3.17 -4.30
CA LEU A 195 -7.37 3.60 -4.77
C LEU A 195 -6.35 3.65 -3.64
N HIS A 196 -6.72 4.24 -2.52
CA HIS A 196 -5.86 4.38 -1.36
C HIS A 196 -5.30 3.03 -0.89
N ASN A 197 -6.20 2.07 -0.63
CA ASN A 197 -5.81 0.72 -0.24
C ASN A 197 -5.03 -0.01 -1.33
N SER A 198 -5.36 0.24 -2.60
CA SER A 198 -4.71 -0.41 -3.74
C SER A 198 -3.26 0.02 -3.93
N VAL A 199 -2.94 1.31 -3.74
CA VAL A 199 -1.55 1.80 -3.79
C VAL A 199 -0.74 1.22 -2.63
N GLY A 200 -1.30 1.18 -1.43
CA GLY A 200 -0.66 0.54 -0.28
C GLY A 200 -0.34 -0.93 -0.52
N LEU A 201 -1.29 -1.69 -1.09
CA LEU A 201 -1.05 -3.10 -1.44
C LEU A 201 -0.06 -3.28 -2.59
N ALA A 202 -0.05 -2.38 -3.58
CA ALA A 202 0.97 -2.38 -4.64
C ALA A 202 2.37 -2.20 -4.05
N PHE A 203 2.51 -1.23 -3.13
CA PHE A 203 3.77 -0.98 -2.42
C PHE A 203 4.21 -2.18 -1.58
N VAL A 204 3.31 -2.78 -0.80
CA VAL A 204 3.60 -4.02 -0.05
C VAL A 204 4.04 -5.13 -1.00
N GLY A 205 3.37 -5.31 -2.14
CA GLY A 205 3.74 -6.32 -3.13
C GLY A 205 5.13 -6.10 -3.73
N ALA A 206 5.49 -4.84 -4.06
CA ALA A 206 6.81 -4.48 -4.54
C ALA A 206 7.89 -4.78 -3.48
N VAL A 207 7.74 -4.23 -2.27
CA VAL A 207 8.71 -4.38 -1.17
C VAL A 207 8.90 -5.83 -0.75
N VAL A 208 7.80 -6.61 -0.62
CA VAL A 208 7.89 -8.04 -0.29
C VAL A 208 8.57 -8.81 -1.41
N GLY A 209 8.27 -8.49 -2.67
CA GLY A 209 8.94 -9.09 -3.82
C GLY A 209 10.44 -8.77 -3.85
N GLU A 210 10.83 -7.52 -3.55
CA GLU A 210 12.23 -7.10 -3.44
C GLU A 210 12.96 -7.86 -2.32
N TYR A 211 12.33 -7.99 -1.16
CA TYR A 211 12.88 -8.69 0.00
C TYR A 211 13.05 -10.19 -0.26
N LEU A 212 12.13 -10.84 -0.97
CA LEU A 212 12.19 -12.28 -1.23
C LEU A 212 13.18 -12.64 -2.35
N GLY A 213 13.48 -11.72 -3.29
CA GLY A 213 14.40 -12.01 -4.37
C GLY A 213 14.52 -10.87 -5.36
N SER A 214 15.51 -10.01 -5.18
CA SER A 214 15.81 -8.90 -6.06
C SER A 214 17.31 -8.64 -6.15
N SER A 215 17.69 -7.78 -7.09
CA SER A 215 19.04 -7.18 -7.17
C SER A 215 19.01 -5.67 -6.88
N GLU A 216 17.81 -5.10 -6.74
CA GLU A 216 17.62 -3.66 -6.54
C GLU A 216 16.34 -3.42 -5.73
N GLY A 217 16.14 -2.19 -5.26
CA GLY A 217 15.03 -1.81 -4.40
C GLY A 217 15.41 -1.68 -2.94
N VAL A 218 14.56 -1.03 -2.14
CA VAL A 218 14.85 -0.82 -0.70
C VAL A 218 14.68 -2.13 0.08
N GLY A 219 13.73 -2.99 -0.33
CA GLY A 219 13.56 -4.33 0.24
C GLY A 219 14.79 -5.22 0.04
N TYR A 220 15.48 -5.07 -1.10
CA TYR A 220 16.75 -5.73 -1.36
C TYR A 220 17.86 -5.25 -0.40
N LEU A 221 17.97 -3.95 -0.12
CA LEU A 221 18.94 -3.44 0.86
C LEU A 221 18.70 -4.02 2.25
N ILE A 222 17.45 -4.19 2.64
CA ILE A 222 17.07 -4.83 3.90
C ILE A 222 17.53 -6.30 3.92
N LEU A 223 17.25 -7.05 2.85
CA LEU A 223 17.67 -8.46 2.73
C LEU A 223 19.19 -8.60 2.81
N GLN A 224 19.95 -7.72 2.13
CA GLN A 224 21.42 -7.76 2.21
C GLN A 224 21.93 -7.48 3.62
N ALA A 225 21.37 -6.49 4.30
CA ALA A 225 21.74 -6.14 5.66
C ALA A 225 21.41 -7.27 6.65
N GLU A 226 20.26 -7.93 6.47
CA GLU A 226 19.88 -9.10 7.26
C GLU A 226 20.87 -10.25 7.07
N GLY A 227 21.29 -10.52 5.84
CA GLY A 227 22.23 -11.58 5.51
C GLY A 227 23.60 -11.46 6.19
N VAL A 228 23.96 -10.24 6.64
CA VAL A 228 25.19 -9.96 7.40
C VAL A 228 24.92 -9.54 8.85
N PHE A 229 23.68 -9.69 9.33
CA PHE A 229 23.23 -9.34 10.68
C PHE A 229 23.46 -7.85 11.04
N ASP A 230 23.46 -6.94 10.06
CA ASP A 230 23.50 -5.49 10.29
C ASP A 230 22.09 -4.94 10.57
N ILE A 231 21.64 -5.13 11.81
CA ILE A 231 20.31 -4.72 12.26
C ILE A 231 20.12 -3.20 12.16
N ASN A 232 21.16 -2.39 12.32
CA ASN A 232 21.04 -0.94 12.15
C ASN A 232 20.64 -0.58 10.73
N THR A 233 21.22 -1.24 9.73
CA THR A 233 20.87 -1.05 8.31
C THR A 233 19.50 -1.63 7.98
N VAL A 234 19.10 -2.77 8.56
CA VAL A 234 17.73 -3.30 8.43
C VAL A 234 16.71 -2.28 8.93
N VAL A 235 16.88 -1.77 10.15
CA VAL A 235 15.96 -0.76 10.73
C VAL A 235 15.99 0.54 9.94
N ALA A 236 17.16 0.97 9.44
CA ALA A 236 17.25 2.13 8.54
C ALA A 236 16.40 1.95 7.28
N GLY A 237 16.44 0.76 6.65
CA GLY A 237 15.60 0.42 5.51
C GLY A 237 14.11 0.47 5.83
N VAL A 238 13.70 -0.07 6.97
CA VAL A 238 12.30 0.00 7.45
C VAL A 238 11.86 1.44 7.67
N VAL A 239 12.71 2.29 8.28
CA VAL A 239 12.41 3.72 8.47
C VAL A 239 12.25 4.44 7.13
N VAL A 240 13.15 4.20 6.17
CA VAL A 240 13.07 4.79 4.82
C VAL A 240 11.81 4.32 4.09
N LEU A 241 11.49 3.03 4.12
CA LEU A 241 10.26 2.50 3.52
C LEU A 241 9.01 3.09 4.17
N THR A 242 8.99 3.23 5.49
CA THR A 242 7.85 3.85 6.20
C THR A 242 7.67 5.32 5.80
N ALA A 243 8.75 6.09 5.76
CA ALA A 243 8.71 7.47 5.31
C ALA A 243 8.24 7.58 3.86
N PHE A 244 8.72 6.69 2.99
CA PHE A 244 8.33 6.64 1.59
C PHE A 244 6.85 6.24 1.42
N ALA A 245 6.36 5.26 2.17
CA ALA A 245 4.95 4.89 2.21
C ALA A 245 4.06 6.07 2.61
N LEU A 246 4.44 6.84 3.65
CA LEU A 246 3.70 8.02 4.09
C LEU A 246 3.67 9.12 3.02
N ILE A 247 4.75 9.29 2.27
CA ILE A 247 4.79 10.25 1.14
C ILE A 247 3.84 9.80 0.03
N LEU A 248 3.88 8.51 -0.35
CA LEU A 248 2.98 7.95 -1.36
C LEU A 248 1.51 8.10 -0.93
N ASP A 249 1.20 7.75 0.31
CA ASP A 249 -0.12 7.90 0.90
C ASP A 249 -0.62 9.35 0.86
N GLY A 250 0.25 10.30 1.21
CA GLY A 250 -0.04 11.73 1.11
C GLY A 250 -0.33 12.20 -0.31
N ILE A 251 0.45 11.70 -1.29
CA ILE A 251 0.24 12.02 -2.72
C ILE A 251 -1.11 11.45 -3.18
N VAL A 252 -1.39 10.19 -2.87
CA VAL A 252 -2.67 9.53 -3.22
C VAL A 252 -3.85 10.30 -2.62
N SER A 253 -3.78 10.64 -1.32
CA SER A 253 -4.80 11.44 -0.65
C SER A 253 -5.00 12.82 -1.30
N LEU A 254 -3.95 13.45 -1.80
CA LEU A 254 -4.05 14.73 -2.50
C LEU A 254 -4.73 14.57 -3.86
N VAL A 255 -4.39 13.53 -4.61
CA VAL A 255 -5.02 13.20 -5.90
C VAL A 255 -6.49 12.85 -5.72
N GLU A 256 -6.79 11.99 -4.75
CA GLU A 256 -8.15 11.60 -4.40
C GLU A 256 -9.04 12.81 -4.08
N ARG A 257 -8.57 13.74 -3.24
CA ARG A 257 -9.30 14.97 -2.92
C ARG A 257 -9.56 15.86 -4.14
N ARG A 258 -8.72 15.82 -5.13
CA ARG A 258 -8.91 16.58 -6.39
C ARG A 258 -9.88 15.91 -7.34
N LEU A 259 -9.90 14.58 -7.37
CA LEU A 259 -10.75 13.80 -8.25
C LEU A 259 -12.16 13.61 -7.71
N MET A 260 -12.33 13.52 -6.38
CA MET A 260 -13.64 13.29 -5.72
C MET A 260 -14.27 14.56 -5.16
N VAL A 261 -14.34 15.62 -5.98
CA VAL A 261 -14.94 16.91 -5.57
C VAL A 261 -16.45 16.78 -5.24
N TRP A 262 -17.10 15.72 -5.76
CA TRP A 262 -18.54 15.48 -5.56
C TRP A 262 -18.89 14.70 -4.29
N GLN A 263 -17.93 14.11 -3.59
CA GLN A 263 -18.21 13.42 -2.34
C GLN A 263 -18.32 14.41 -1.18
N PRO A 264 -19.40 14.34 -0.35
CA PRO A 264 -19.50 15.12 0.87
C PRO A 264 -18.32 14.79 1.78
N ARG A 265 -17.68 15.81 2.35
CA ARG A 265 -16.58 15.61 3.30
C ARG A 265 -17.13 14.88 4.52
N SER A 266 -16.49 13.74 4.86
CA SER A 266 -16.76 12.99 6.10
C SER A 266 -16.58 13.95 7.30
N GLY A 267 -17.65 14.46 7.87
CA GLY A 267 -17.65 15.45 8.95
C GLY A 267 -18.72 16.53 8.81
N GLU A 268 -19.41 16.63 7.68
CA GLU A 268 -20.55 17.55 7.54
C GLU A 268 -21.90 16.89 7.86
N THR A 269 -21.95 15.55 7.90
CA THR A 269 -23.20 14.78 8.17
C THR A 269 -23.57 14.72 9.66
N GLU A 270 -22.70 15.16 10.57
CA GLU A 270 -22.99 15.20 12.02
C GLU A 270 -23.56 16.56 12.49
N ARG A 271 -23.97 17.43 11.57
CA ARG A 271 -24.49 18.77 11.90
C ARG A 271 -25.91 19.00 11.37
N ILE A 272 -26.75 17.94 11.33
CA ILE A 272 -28.19 18.11 11.14
C ILE A 272 -28.90 17.53 12.37
#